data_167a9a0ffe2898bee12998074cbf38ee
#
_entry.id   167a9a0ffe2898bee12998074cbf38ee
#
_cell.length_a   1.000
_cell.length_b   1.000
_cell.length_c   1.000
_cell.angle_alpha   90.00
_cell.angle_beta   90.00
_cell.angle_gamma   90.00
#
_symmetry.space_group_name_H-M   'P 1'
#
loop_
_entity.id
_entity.type
_entity.pdbx_description
1 polymer ?
#
loop_
_entity_poly.entity_id
_entity_poly.type
_entity_poly.pdbx_seq_one_letter_code
_entity_poly.pdbx_strand_id
1 'polypeptide(L)'
;MPQGYAAVAENLKDFKGMNLLVDIGNGTMNVMYLNNGRPIESKSWTEKLGVNQCFIRIQNRIMDRTGTKLPDEIINDFLRYGDADVSEAYLSAMKQVAEQYVQELFQKIRDYDYNEDLMKLYVMGGGAKMVEIFGKYNPDRTTFNHDICANAKGYEYFCYMMLRQKNRK
;
A
#
# COMPACT_ATOMS: atom_id res chain seq x y z
N MET A 1 -17.84 -5.69 -5.05
CA MET A 1 -16.55 -6.38 -4.80
C MET A 1 -15.58 -5.35 -4.23
N PRO A 2 -14.87 -5.64 -3.14
CA PRO A 2 -13.91 -4.70 -2.55
C PRO A 2 -12.74 -4.41 -3.49
N GLN A 3 -12.23 -3.18 -3.44
CA GLN A 3 -11.21 -2.67 -4.35
C GLN A 3 -9.94 -3.54 -4.35
N GLY A 4 -9.22 -3.69 -3.28
CA GLY A 4 -7.97 -4.47 -3.25
C GLY A 4 -8.12 -5.95 -3.65
N TYR A 5 -9.31 -6.56 -3.48
CA TYR A 5 -9.57 -7.94 -3.91
C TYR A 5 -9.57 -8.09 -5.44
N ALA A 6 -10.05 -7.08 -6.15
CA ALA A 6 -10.01 -7.08 -7.60
C ALA A 6 -8.57 -7.17 -8.13
N ALA A 7 -7.64 -6.43 -7.52
CA ALA A 7 -6.24 -6.39 -7.96
C ALA A 7 -5.52 -7.75 -7.92
N VAL A 8 -6.02 -8.74 -7.16
CA VAL A 8 -5.43 -10.08 -7.05
C VAL A 8 -6.30 -11.17 -7.70
N ALA A 9 -7.34 -10.78 -8.43
CA ALA A 9 -8.37 -11.68 -9.00
C ALA A 9 -7.80 -12.84 -9.83
N GLU A 10 -6.80 -12.58 -10.65
CA GLU A 10 -6.18 -13.57 -11.53
C GLU A 10 -5.31 -14.56 -10.76
N ASN A 11 -4.78 -14.16 -9.59
CA ASN A 11 -3.81 -14.92 -8.83
C ASN A 11 -4.37 -15.51 -7.52
N LEU A 12 -5.70 -15.47 -7.31
CA LEU A 12 -6.33 -15.90 -6.05
C LEU A 12 -5.97 -17.34 -5.64
N LYS A 13 -5.72 -18.22 -6.61
CA LYS A 13 -5.28 -19.61 -6.37
C LYS A 13 -3.90 -19.71 -5.68
N ASP A 14 -3.08 -18.66 -5.76
CA ASP A 14 -1.73 -18.61 -5.22
C ASP A 14 -1.74 -18.15 -3.75
N PHE A 15 -2.87 -17.60 -3.29
CA PHE A 15 -3.07 -17.17 -1.91
C PHE A 15 -3.43 -18.33 -0.99
N LYS A 16 -2.43 -19.13 -0.62
CA LYS A 16 -2.59 -20.22 0.34
C LYS A 16 -2.47 -19.73 1.77
N GLY A 17 -3.32 -20.27 2.69
CA GLY A 17 -3.34 -19.88 4.10
C GLY A 17 -3.88 -18.48 4.32
N MET A 18 -3.44 -17.88 5.43
CA MET A 18 -3.84 -16.52 5.80
C MET A 18 -2.96 -15.47 5.11
N ASN A 19 -3.61 -14.51 4.50
CA ASN A 19 -2.95 -13.40 3.82
C ASN A 19 -3.64 -12.09 4.20
N LEU A 20 -2.85 -11.02 4.32
CA LEU A 20 -3.34 -9.66 4.48
C LEU A 20 -3.10 -8.89 3.18
N LEU A 21 -4.15 -8.38 2.56
CA LEU A 21 -4.06 -7.42 1.48
C LEU A 21 -4.08 -6.01 2.05
N VAL A 22 -3.16 -5.17 1.59
CA VAL A 22 -3.08 -3.75 1.96
C VAL A 22 -2.99 -2.93 0.68
N ASP A 23 -4.06 -2.21 0.36
CA ASP A 23 -4.13 -1.31 -0.80
C ASP A 23 -3.97 0.13 -0.31
N ILE A 24 -2.82 0.74 -0.62
CA ILE A 24 -2.49 2.10 -0.20
C ILE A 24 -2.67 3.04 -1.37
N GLY A 25 -3.78 3.77 -1.33
CA GLY A 25 -4.09 4.83 -2.28
C GLY A 25 -3.47 6.17 -1.91
N ASN A 26 -3.93 7.23 -2.59
CA ASN A 26 -3.49 8.59 -2.28
C ASN A 26 -4.01 9.06 -0.90
N GLY A 27 -5.27 8.81 -0.58
CA GLY A 27 -5.93 9.29 0.66
C GLY A 27 -6.12 8.23 1.73
N THR A 28 -6.18 6.95 1.37
CA THR A 28 -6.59 5.86 2.25
C THR A 28 -5.71 4.63 2.11
N MET A 29 -5.68 3.84 3.17
CA MET A 29 -5.21 2.46 3.22
C MET A 29 -6.42 1.56 3.45
N ASN A 30 -6.67 0.62 2.53
CA ASN A 30 -7.68 -0.42 2.67
C ASN A 30 -7.00 -1.74 3.03
N VAL A 31 -7.53 -2.39 4.05
CA VAL A 31 -6.98 -3.64 4.60
C VAL A 31 -8.03 -4.74 4.50
N MET A 32 -7.63 -5.92 4.05
CA MET A 32 -8.52 -7.07 3.91
C MET A 32 -7.80 -8.38 4.18
N TYR A 33 -8.43 -9.25 4.97
CA TYR A 33 -7.95 -10.61 5.18
C TYR A 33 -8.48 -11.58 4.13
N LEU A 34 -7.58 -12.44 3.65
CA LEU A 34 -7.92 -13.59 2.80
C LEU A 34 -7.53 -14.89 3.50
N ASN A 35 -8.38 -15.89 3.42
CA ASN A 35 -8.06 -17.27 3.77
C ASN A 35 -8.19 -18.15 2.53
N ASN A 36 -7.08 -18.72 2.07
CA ASN A 36 -7.02 -19.52 0.84
C ASN A 36 -7.67 -18.78 -0.36
N GLY A 37 -7.33 -17.51 -0.54
CA GLY A 37 -7.83 -16.66 -1.62
C GLY A 37 -9.27 -16.17 -1.46
N ARG A 38 -9.94 -16.48 -0.35
CA ARG A 38 -11.32 -16.02 -0.07
C ARG A 38 -11.33 -14.91 0.96
N PRO A 39 -12.02 -13.79 0.70
CA PRO A 39 -12.13 -12.71 1.67
C PRO A 39 -12.87 -13.16 2.93
N ILE A 40 -12.41 -12.66 4.09
CA ILE A 40 -13.12 -12.82 5.36
C ILE A 40 -13.96 -11.55 5.53
N GLU A 41 -15.28 -11.65 5.35
CA GLU A 41 -16.21 -10.49 5.29
C GLU A 41 -16.12 -9.55 6.49
N SER A 42 -15.94 -10.11 7.69
CA SER A 42 -15.83 -9.32 8.93
C SER A 42 -14.45 -8.68 9.16
N LYS A 43 -13.46 -8.95 8.30
CA LYS A 43 -12.06 -8.52 8.46
C LYS A 43 -11.60 -7.65 7.29
N SER A 44 -12.27 -6.49 7.16
CA SER A 44 -11.89 -5.45 6.19
C SER A 44 -12.05 -4.07 6.82
N TRP A 45 -11.07 -3.20 6.64
CA TRP A 45 -11.03 -1.85 7.22
C TRP A 45 -10.50 -0.83 6.22
N THR A 46 -10.87 0.42 6.43
CA THR A 46 -10.35 1.57 5.69
C THR A 46 -9.83 2.61 6.67
N GLU A 47 -8.59 3.02 6.49
CA GLU A 47 -7.94 4.06 7.29
C GLU A 47 -7.55 5.26 6.43
N LYS A 48 -7.53 6.45 7.03
CA LYS A 48 -7.04 7.68 6.39
C LYS A 48 -5.50 7.76 6.41
N LEU A 49 -4.85 6.72 5.88
CA LEU A 49 -3.40 6.53 5.86
C LEU A 49 -2.93 6.25 4.43
N GLY A 50 -3.05 7.24 3.55
CA GLY A 50 -2.57 7.16 2.17
C GLY A 50 -1.26 7.94 1.97
N VAL A 51 -0.77 7.98 0.73
CA VAL A 51 0.50 8.65 0.37
C VAL A 51 0.46 10.14 0.68
N ASN A 52 -0.69 10.78 0.48
CA ASN A 52 -0.85 12.22 0.70
C ASN A 52 -0.60 12.65 2.15
N GLN A 53 -0.92 11.81 3.13
CA GLN A 53 -0.65 12.12 4.53
C GLN A 53 0.86 12.14 4.83
N CYS A 54 1.62 11.21 4.22
CA CYS A 54 3.08 11.23 4.31
C CYS A 54 3.66 12.48 3.64
N PHE A 55 3.18 12.82 2.44
CA PHE A 55 3.54 14.03 1.72
C PHE A 55 3.35 15.29 2.57
N ILE A 56 2.18 15.48 3.18
CA ILE A 56 1.86 16.63 4.04
C ILE A 56 2.80 16.68 5.25
N ARG A 57 3.09 15.55 5.88
CA ARG A 57 4.01 15.50 7.03
C ARG A 57 5.43 15.89 6.66
N ILE A 58 5.93 15.46 5.50
CA ILE A 58 7.23 15.88 4.98
C ILE A 58 7.24 17.40 4.76
N GLN A 59 6.24 17.92 4.06
CA GLN A 59 6.12 19.34 3.77
C GLN A 59 6.14 20.20 5.05
N ASN A 60 5.35 19.79 6.06
CA ASN A 60 5.28 20.47 7.34
C ASN A 60 6.62 20.38 8.08
N ARG A 61 7.26 19.21 8.13
CA ARG A 61 8.56 19.04 8.79
C ARG A 61 9.64 19.97 8.21
N ILE A 62 9.67 20.07 6.89
CA ILE A 62 10.65 20.96 6.23
C ILE A 62 10.30 22.43 6.48
N MET A 63 9.04 22.79 6.34
CA MET A 63 8.57 24.17 6.63
C MET A 63 8.93 24.59 8.07
N ASP A 64 8.67 23.73 9.05
CA ASP A 64 8.94 24.02 10.47
C ASP A 64 10.45 24.21 10.75
N ARG A 65 11.31 23.48 10.02
CA ARG A 65 12.77 23.56 10.24
C ARG A 65 13.46 24.68 9.48
N THR A 66 12.95 25.03 8.31
CA THR A 66 13.66 25.90 7.36
C THR A 66 12.90 27.17 6.97
N GLY A 67 11.60 27.23 7.28
CA GLY A 67 10.70 28.28 6.79
C GLY A 67 10.43 28.22 5.28
N THR A 68 10.87 27.14 4.61
CA THR A 68 10.79 27.00 3.15
C THR A 68 9.80 25.89 2.77
N LYS A 69 8.92 26.20 1.83
CA LYS A 69 8.05 25.20 1.20
C LYS A 69 8.84 24.47 0.12
N LEU A 70 8.93 23.13 0.20
CA LEU A 70 9.49 22.34 -0.89
C LEU A 70 8.53 22.31 -2.10
N PRO A 71 9.06 22.32 -3.34
CA PRO A 71 8.29 21.94 -4.52
C PRO A 71 7.69 20.56 -4.38
N ASP A 72 6.45 20.41 -4.81
CA ASP A 72 5.69 19.15 -4.67
C ASP A 72 6.34 17.99 -5.44
N GLU A 73 7.00 18.29 -6.56
CA GLU A 73 7.74 17.34 -7.39
C GLU A 73 8.87 16.67 -6.62
N ILE A 74 9.62 17.43 -5.81
CA ILE A 74 10.72 16.90 -4.99
C ILE A 74 10.23 15.86 -4.00
N ILE A 75 9.10 16.15 -3.31
CA ILE A 75 8.54 15.21 -2.35
C ILE A 75 7.96 13.98 -3.05
N ASN A 76 7.31 14.16 -4.21
CA ASN A 76 6.78 13.05 -5.00
C ASN A 76 7.88 12.12 -5.51
N ASP A 77 8.98 12.68 -6.04
CA ASP A 77 10.13 11.90 -6.49
C ASP A 77 10.78 11.17 -5.33
N PHE A 78 10.96 11.85 -4.19
CA PHE A 78 11.48 11.21 -2.99
C PHE A 78 10.60 10.02 -2.53
N LEU A 79 9.29 10.18 -2.47
CA LEU A 79 8.39 9.08 -2.07
C LEU A 79 8.36 7.92 -3.06
N ARG A 80 8.66 8.19 -4.33
CA ARG A 80 8.70 7.20 -5.40
C ARG A 80 10.03 6.46 -5.51
N TYR A 81 11.14 7.17 -5.31
CA TYR A 81 12.48 6.65 -5.59
C TYR A 81 13.34 6.49 -4.33
N GLY A 82 12.94 7.05 -3.20
CA GLY A 82 13.70 7.05 -1.95
C GLY A 82 14.83 8.07 -1.91
N ASP A 83 14.93 8.89 -2.96
CA ASP A 83 15.97 9.90 -3.15
C ASP A 83 15.40 11.14 -3.86
N ALA A 84 16.08 12.29 -3.71
CA ALA A 84 15.75 13.54 -4.38
C ALA A 84 17.00 14.42 -4.50
N ASP A 85 17.04 15.28 -5.50
CA ASP A 85 18.14 16.25 -5.71
C ASP A 85 18.00 17.43 -4.75
N VAL A 86 18.39 17.19 -3.50
CA VAL A 86 18.37 18.16 -2.40
C VAL A 86 19.60 17.97 -1.51
N SER A 87 19.90 18.94 -0.62
CA SER A 87 20.98 18.76 0.34
C SER A 87 20.69 17.59 1.31
N GLU A 88 21.76 16.97 1.83
CA GLU A 88 21.69 15.85 2.78
C GLU A 88 20.82 16.15 4.00
N ALA A 89 20.81 17.40 4.47
CA ALA A 89 19.99 17.83 5.61
C ALA A 89 18.47 17.72 5.31
N TYR A 90 18.06 18.05 4.09
CA TYR A 90 16.67 17.89 3.63
C TYR A 90 16.34 16.43 3.43
N LEU A 91 17.20 15.69 2.72
CA LEU A 91 17.01 14.26 2.43
C LEU A 91 16.86 13.44 3.72
N SER A 92 17.73 13.66 4.70
CA SER A 92 17.68 13.01 6.03
C SER A 92 16.39 13.33 6.78
N ALA A 93 15.92 14.59 6.73
CA ALA A 93 14.67 14.98 7.38
C ALA A 93 13.45 14.33 6.72
N MET A 94 13.41 14.27 5.38
CA MET A 94 12.34 13.62 4.60
C MET A 94 12.31 12.13 4.90
N LYS A 95 13.48 11.48 4.92
CA LYS A 95 13.64 10.05 5.20
C LYS A 95 13.12 9.69 6.59
N GLN A 96 13.49 10.46 7.60
CA GLN A 96 13.00 10.25 8.97
C GLN A 96 11.48 10.29 9.06
N VAL A 97 10.83 11.25 8.37
CA VAL A 97 9.36 11.36 8.35
C VAL A 97 8.72 10.17 7.62
N ALA A 98 9.26 9.78 6.47
CA ALA A 98 8.72 8.67 5.68
C ALA A 98 8.84 7.33 6.43
N GLU A 99 9.99 7.07 7.06
CA GLU A 99 10.21 5.87 7.87
C GLU A 99 9.24 5.81 9.07
N GLN A 100 9.06 6.92 9.79
CA GLN A 100 8.10 7.01 10.88
C GLN A 100 6.67 6.78 10.41
N TYR A 101 6.30 7.37 9.27
CA TYR A 101 4.98 7.20 8.70
C TYR A 101 4.69 5.74 8.32
N VAL A 102 5.63 5.09 7.66
CA VAL A 102 5.48 3.67 7.28
C VAL A 102 5.46 2.77 8.51
N GLN A 103 6.22 3.09 9.57
CA GLN A 103 6.10 2.38 10.86
C GLN A 103 4.70 2.49 11.47
N GLU A 104 4.04 3.65 11.37
CA GLU A 104 2.66 3.82 11.81
C GLU A 104 1.69 2.98 10.98
N LEU A 105 1.89 2.87 9.65
CA LEU A 105 1.11 1.97 8.81
C LEU A 105 1.25 0.52 9.29
N PHE A 106 2.47 0.04 9.54
CA PHE A 106 2.70 -1.30 10.05
C PHE A 106 2.12 -1.50 11.45
N GLN A 107 2.21 -0.49 12.33
CA GLN A 107 1.56 -0.57 13.63
C GLN A 107 0.04 -0.71 13.47
N LYS A 108 -0.56 0.05 12.56
CA LYS A 108 -2.00 0.00 12.32
C LYS A 108 -2.47 -1.35 11.81
N ILE A 109 -1.73 -2.00 10.90
CA ILE A 109 -2.10 -3.36 10.47
C ILE A 109 -1.89 -4.41 11.57
N ARG A 110 -0.92 -4.21 12.48
CA ARG A 110 -0.78 -5.07 13.69
C ARG A 110 -1.95 -4.89 14.65
N ASP A 111 -2.50 -3.67 14.78
CA ASP A 111 -3.72 -3.43 15.58
C ASP A 111 -4.93 -4.20 15.03
N TYR A 112 -4.88 -4.62 13.76
CA TYR A 112 -5.86 -5.50 13.10
C TYR A 112 -5.45 -6.98 13.10
N ASP A 113 -4.66 -7.41 14.08
CA ASP A 113 -4.19 -8.79 14.26
C ASP A 113 -3.20 -9.31 13.21
N TYR A 114 -2.54 -8.44 12.42
CA TYR A 114 -1.49 -8.90 11.52
C TYR A 114 -0.29 -9.42 12.31
N ASN A 115 0.13 -10.63 11.96
CA ASN A 115 1.33 -11.26 12.49
C ASN A 115 2.17 -11.80 11.32
N GLU A 116 3.38 -11.28 11.16
CA GLU A 116 4.28 -11.62 10.05
C GLU A 116 4.78 -13.06 10.05
N ASP A 117 4.80 -13.72 11.22
CA ASP A 117 5.18 -15.14 11.32
C ASP A 117 4.08 -16.08 10.83
N LEU A 118 2.82 -15.66 10.95
CA LEU A 118 1.65 -16.48 10.64
C LEU A 118 1.02 -16.17 9.28
N MET A 119 1.20 -14.95 8.76
CA MET A 119 0.49 -14.43 7.60
C MET A 119 1.44 -13.91 6.54
N LYS A 120 1.02 -13.97 5.29
CA LYS A 120 1.69 -13.27 4.19
C LYS A 120 1.06 -11.90 4.03
N LEU A 121 1.89 -10.91 3.72
CA LEU A 121 1.49 -9.55 3.43
C LEU A 121 1.56 -9.29 1.92
N TYR A 122 0.50 -8.73 1.36
CA TYR A 122 0.46 -8.30 -0.03
C TYR A 122 0.12 -6.81 -0.08
N VAL A 123 1.09 -6.00 -0.49
CA VAL A 123 0.98 -4.54 -0.54
C VAL A 123 0.81 -4.08 -1.98
N MET A 124 -0.18 -3.22 -2.23
CA MET A 124 -0.50 -2.73 -3.57
C MET A 124 -0.93 -1.25 -3.53
N GLY A 125 -1.24 -0.73 -4.72
CA GLY A 125 -1.64 0.66 -4.90
C GLY A 125 -0.46 1.62 -5.04
N GLY A 126 -0.76 2.91 -5.21
CA GLY A 126 0.25 3.94 -5.43
C GLY A 126 1.26 4.11 -4.29
N GLY A 127 0.91 3.70 -3.07
CA GLY A 127 1.78 3.73 -1.89
C GLY A 127 2.65 2.50 -1.70
N ALA A 128 2.51 1.46 -2.50
CA ALA A 128 3.29 0.23 -2.36
C ALA A 128 4.80 0.49 -2.43
N LYS A 129 5.23 1.37 -3.33
CA LYS A 129 6.66 1.73 -3.48
C LYS A 129 7.21 2.45 -2.25
N MET A 130 6.45 3.37 -1.69
CA MET A 130 6.82 4.05 -0.43
C MET A 130 7.02 3.06 0.71
N VAL A 131 6.12 2.07 0.86
CA VAL A 131 6.24 1.04 1.90
C VAL A 131 7.44 0.12 1.65
N GLU A 132 7.70 -0.24 0.39
CA GLU A 132 8.86 -1.05 0.02
C GLU A 132 10.19 -0.36 0.37
N ILE A 133 10.30 0.96 0.11
CA ILE A 133 11.52 1.73 0.31
C ILE A 133 11.76 2.03 1.80
N PHE A 134 10.73 2.45 2.52
CA PHE A 134 10.88 3.00 3.89
C PHE A 134 10.41 2.04 4.98
N GLY A 135 9.84 0.88 4.61
CA GLY A 135 9.31 -0.10 5.56
C GLY A 135 10.34 -1.08 6.09
N LYS A 136 10.04 -1.61 7.28
CA LYS A 136 10.73 -2.79 7.84
C LYS A 136 9.72 -3.94 7.85
N TYR A 137 9.97 -4.96 7.06
CA TYR A 137 9.08 -6.11 6.86
C TYR A 137 9.90 -7.38 6.59
N ASN A 138 9.26 -8.55 6.72
CA ASN A 138 9.86 -9.80 6.32
C ASN A 138 9.76 -9.97 4.79
N PRO A 139 10.89 -9.92 4.03
CA PRO A 139 10.87 -9.98 2.57
C PRO A 139 10.36 -11.34 2.03
N ASP A 140 10.57 -12.44 2.78
CA ASP A 140 10.13 -13.77 2.36
C ASP A 140 8.61 -13.96 2.46
N ARG A 141 7.95 -13.07 3.19
CA ARG A 141 6.50 -13.13 3.44
C ARG A 141 5.74 -11.89 2.97
N THR A 142 6.42 -10.96 2.30
CA THR A 142 5.81 -9.73 1.78
C THR A 142 5.96 -9.66 0.28
N THR A 143 4.88 -9.38 -0.41
CA THR A 143 4.84 -9.18 -1.86
C THR A 143 4.33 -7.78 -2.17
N PHE A 144 5.01 -7.08 -3.08
CA PHE A 144 4.61 -5.76 -3.56
C PHE A 144 4.08 -5.84 -4.99
N ASN A 145 2.94 -5.19 -5.23
CA ASN A 145 2.41 -4.98 -6.57
C ASN A 145 2.41 -3.48 -6.89
N HIS A 146 3.26 -3.10 -7.83
CA HIS A 146 3.43 -1.70 -8.27
C HIS A 146 2.52 -1.30 -9.43
N ASP A 147 1.69 -2.22 -9.93
CA ASP A 147 0.74 -1.92 -11.00
C ASP A 147 -0.42 -1.08 -10.45
N ILE A 148 -0.39 0.22 -10.72
CA ILE A 148 -1.45 1.17 -10.33
C ILE A 148 -2.80 0.85 -10.98
N CYS A 149 -2.80 0.09 -12.08
CA CYS A 149 -3.99 -0.36 -12.79
C CYS A 149 -4.50 -1.73 -12.32
N ALA A 150 -3.85 -2.37 -11.33
CA ALA A 150 -4.19 -3.74 -10.89
C ALA A 150 -5.68 -3.90 -10.54
N ASN A 151 -6.27 -2.93 -9.84
CA ASN A 151 -7.71 -2.96 -9.52
C ASN A 151 -8.58 -2.91 -10.78
N ALA A 152 -8.27 -2.05 -11.76
CA ALA A 152 -9.02 -1.93 -13.01
C ALA A 152 -8.95 -3.23 -13.83
N LYS A 153 -7.75 -3.80 -13.98
CA LYS A 153 -7.54 -5.10 -14.65
C LYS A 153 -8.31 -6.23 -13.96
N GLY A 154 -8.31 -6.25 -12.64
CA GLY A 154 -9.05 -7.25 -11.88
C GLY A 154 -10.57 -7.13 -12.07
N TYR A 155 -11.13 -5.93 -12.11
CA TYR A 155 -12.55 -5.73 -12.42
C TYR A 155 -12.88 -6.20 -13.84
N GLU A 156 -12.04 -5.90 -14.84
CA GLU A 156 -12.19 -6.39 -16.21
C GLU A 156 -12.21 -7.92 -16.25
N TYR A 157 -11.25 -8.57 -15.57
CA TYR A 157 -11.19 -10.03 -15.45
C TYR A 157 -12.47 -10.62 -14.88
N PHE A 158 -13.01 -10.06 -13.78
CA PHE A 158 -14.26 -10.52 -13.21
C PHE A 158 -15.45 -10.35 -14.16
N CYS A 159 -15.56 -9.20 -14.83
CA CYS A 159 -16.60 -8.98 -15.85
C CYS A 159 -16.53 -10.03 -16.96
N TYR A 160 -15.33 -10.30 -17.46
CA TYR A 160 -15.12 -11.32 -18.48
C TYR A 160 -15.54 -12.72 -18.01
N MET A 161 -15.17 -13.11 -16.79
CA MET A 161 -15.56 -14.40 -16.23
C MET A 161 -17.07 -14.54 -16.05
N MET A 162 -17.75 -13.48 -15.61
CA MET A 162 -19.21 -13.46 -15.47
C MET A 162 -19.93 -13.62 -16.83
N LEU A 163 -19.44 -12.95 -17.89
CA LEU A 163 -19.99 -13.07 -19.23
C LEU A 163 -19.82 -14.49 -19.80
N ARG A 164 -18.64 -15.10 -19.59
CA ARG A 164 -18.40 -16.49 -20.01
C ARG A 164 -19.33 -17.50 -19.32
N GLN A 165 -19.65 -17.29 -18.06
CA GLN A 165 -20.58 -18.16 -17.32
C GLN A 165 -22.03 -18.02 -17.84
N LYS A 166 -22.46 -16.80 -18.22
CA LYS A 166 -23.79 -16.57 -18.80
C LYS A 166 -23.95 -17.25 -20.19
N ASN A 167 -22.88 -17.23 -20.99
CA ASN A 167 -22.91 -17.82 -22.34
C ASN A 167 -22.79 -19.36 -22.35
N ARG A 168 -22.57 -20.00 -21.19
CA ARG A 168 -22.52 -21.48 -21.04
C ARG A 168 -23.83 -22.07 -20.52
N LYS A 169 -24.81 -21.24 -20.19
CA LYS A 169 -26.17 -21.61 -19.83
C LYS A 169 -27.11 -21.41 -21.01
#